data_0d8f5a5aaeefaf9295b8c976d787b26a
#
_entry.id   0d8f5a5aaeefaf9295b8c976d787b26a
#
_cell.length_a   1.000
_cell.length_b   1.000
_cell.length_c   1.000
_cell.angle_alpha   90.00
_cell.angle_beta   90.00
_cell.angle_gamma   90.00
#
_symmetry.space_group_name_H-M   'P 1'
#
loop_
_entity.id
_entity.type
_entity.pdbx_description
1 polymer ?
#
loop_
_entity_poly.entity_id
_entity_poly.type
_entity_poly.pdbx_seq_one_letter_code
_entity_poly.pdbx_strand_id
1 'polypeptide(L)'
;MLNNGELEKTKIVWFYPASMTEGRYNKYAKIWNELYKVYFGQNVFNVVPVSESLAPYSFYKNKKGATTDVVSIDIGGGTTDVLIVREGRADLLTSFRFAANSIFGDGYGLDADSNTFLRYYIKEIKEKFTANAFNELIDVLGKLDTQKVSADIFSFFFSLARNKKILESGLKIDFNELLSQDDNCRYLFILFYAAIMYHIASIMKIKKLPMPRHITFSGNGSKMLQILTPSNETLENFTKLIFEKVYGVDYDIDGVTIIRNFENPKEATCKGGILNPEPQPYSDIDNLKQTLLGDGMGTFITGDIKYDAVGEKMQTDVLNEVIHFIDVFIQLNNEFSYVNKFSAELSKWNLVKQCCEKDIKKHLKDGITQKKEELHQTGTEPKIEETLFFYPLVGILNQMAQELYK
;
A
#
# COMPACT_ATOMS: atom_id res chain seq x y z
N MET A 1 23.31 19.96 19.71
CA MET A 1 22.06 19.31 20.14
C MET A 1 20.96 20.33 20.13
N LEU A 2 19.78 20.01 19.60
CA LEU A 2 18.68 20.95 19.42
C LEU A 2 17.93 21.32 20.71
N ASN A 3 18.21 20.67 21.84
CA ASN A 3 17.54 20.87 23.12
C ASN A 3 18.39 21.64 24.13
N ASN A 4 19.37 22.44 23.70
CA ASN A 4 20.30 23.21 24.53
C ASN A 4 21.04 22.38 25.58
N GLY A 5 21.23 21.10 25.39
CA GLY A 5 21.92 20.19 26.31
C GLY A 5 21.05 19.58 27.40
N GLU A 6 19.77 19.89 27.47
CA GLU A 6 18.85 19.33 28.47
C GLU A 6 18.35 17.97 28.07
N LEU A 7 19.19 16.95 28.20
CA LEU A 7 18.90 15.58 27.74
C LEU A 7 17.64 15.00 28.40
N GLU A 8 17.43 15.25 29.66
CA GLU A 8 16.29 14.74 30.43
C GLU A 8 14.92 15.27 29.96
N LYS A 9 14.91 16.40 29.26
CA LYS A 9 13.70 16.97 28.64
C LYS A 9 13.42 16.44 27.24
N THR A 10 14.30 15.62 26.70
CA THR A 10 14.14 15.06 25.35
C THR A 10 13.05 13.99 25.36
N LYS A 11 12.03 14.15 24.53
CA LYS A 11 11.05 13.10 24.26
C LYS A 11 11.52 12.26 23.05
N ILE A 12 11.44 10.95 23.18
CA ILE A 12 11.65 10.01 22.07
C ILE A 12 10.30 9.46 21.67
N VAL A 13 9.89 9.73 20.43
CA VAL A 13 8.74 9.09 19.80
C VAL A 13 9.24 7.95 18.95
N TRP A 14 8.80 6.73 19.23
CA TRP A 14 9.09 5.58 18.39
C TRP A 14 7.80 5.00 17.80
N PHE A 15 7.89 4.54 16.57
CA PHE A 15 6.72 4.08 15.84
C PHE A 15 6.66 2.55 15.80
N TYR A 16 5.44 2.02 15.85
CA TYR A 16 5.20 0.60 15.69
C TYR A 16 4.07 0.37 14.67
N PRO A 17 4.24 -0.64 13.77
CA PRO A 17 3.22 -0.97 12.79
C PRO A 17 2.02 -1.67 13.45
N ALA A 18 0.84 -1.51 12.87
CA ALA A 18 -0.37 -2.18 13.34
C ALA A 18 -0.25 -3.71 13.34
N SER A 19 0.55 -4.26 12.44
CA SER A 19 0.82 -5.71 12.33
C SER A 19 1.76 -6.25 13.43
N MET A 20 2.34 -5.40 14.29
CA MET A 20 3.23 -5.85 15.36
C MET A 20 2.47 -6.68 16.40
N THR A 21 3.04 -7.80 16.82
CA THR A 21 2.47 -8.61 17.90
C THR A 21 2.76 -7.98 19.27
N GLU A 22 1.90 -8.25 20.26
CA GLU A 22 2.07 -7.73 21.62
C GLU A 22 3.42 -8.07 22.24
N GLY A 23 3.87 -9.31 22.06
CA GLY A 23 5.18 -9.74 22.57
C GLY A 23 6.36 -8.97 21.98
N ARG A 24 6.29 -8.63 20.69
CA ARG A 24 7.29 -7.77 20.04
C ARG A 24 7.19 -6.34 20.53
N TYR A 25 6.00 -5.78 20.62
CA TYR A 25 5.76 -4.44 21.16
C TYR A 25 6.37 -4.29 22.55
N ASN A 26 6.05 -5.21 23.47
CA ASN A 26 6.57 -5.19 24.84
C ASN A 26 8.11 -5.28 24.90
N LYS A 27 8.71 -6.12 24.02
CA LYS A 27 10.15 -6.23 23.90
C LYS A 27 10.78 -4.91 23.44
N TYR A 28 10.23 -4.28 22.40
CA TYR A 28 10.73 -2.99 21.89
C TYR A 28 10.54 -1.87 22.90
N ALA A 29 9.38 -1.78 23.55
CA ALA A 29 9.10 -0.78 24.60
C ALA A 29 10.12 -0.90 25.73
N LYS A 30 10.45 -2.12 26.18
CA LYS A 30 11.47 -2.36 27.19
C LYS A 30 12.85 -1.88 26.71
N ILE A 31 13.28 -2.21 25.50
CA ILE A 31 14.56 -1.79 24.93
C ILE A 31 14.65 -0.27 24.86
N TRP A 32 13.61 0.42 24.35
CA TRP A 32 13.58 1.87 24.28
C TRP A 32 13.68 2.51 25.64
N ASN A 33 12.98 2.00 26.66
CA ASN A 33 13.02 2.49 28.02
C ASN A 33 14.42 2.32 28.65
N GLU A 34 15.08 1.17 28.41
CA GLU A 34 16.43 0.91 28.90
C GLU A 34 17.45 1.84 28.24
N LEU A 35 17.39 2.01 26.92
CA LEU A 35 18.26 2.94 26.19
C LEU A 35 18.03 4.39 26.63
N TYR A 36 16.79 4.79 26.86
CA TYR A 36 16.48 6.14 27.35
C TYR A 36 17.15 6.41 28.69
N LYS A 37 17.08 5.46 29.63
CA LYS A 37 17.73 5.59 30.94
C LYS A 37 19.23 5.76 30.85
N VAL A 38 19.87 5.07 29.90
CA VAL A 38 21.32 5.15 29.70
C VAL A 38 21.76 6.48 29.10
N TYR A 39 21.01 7.01 28.14
CA TYR A 39 21.47 8.14 27.32
C TYR A 39 20.81 9.47 27.63
N PHE A 40 19.62 9.48 28.23
CA PHE A 40 18.82 10.72 28.40
C PHE A 40 18.42 11.00 29.84
N GLY A 41 18.08 10.02 30.66
CA GLY A 41 17.67 10.20 32.05
C GLY A 41 16.65 9.17 32.52
N GLN A 42 16.22 9.28 33.76
CA GLN A 42 15.36 8.25 34.38
C GLN A 42 13.87 8.35 34.06
N ASN A 43 13.43 9.45 33.46
CA ASN A 43 12.00 9.69 33.17
C ASN A 43 11.54 8.97 31.91
N VAL A 44 11.19 7.69 32.04
CA VAL A 44 10.72 6.87 30.91
C VAL A 44 9.37 7.30 30.32
N PHE A 45 8.62 8.20 30.95
CA PHE A 45 7.42 8.81 30.36
C PHE A 45 7.74 9.68 29.14
N ASN A 46 9.00 10.03 28.93
CA ASN A 46 9.47 10.68 27.71
C ASN A 46 9.69 9.72 26.53
N VAL A 47 9.50 8.41 26.71
CA VAL A 47 9.56 7.40 25.64
C VAL A 47 8.14 7.07 25.22
N VAL A 48 7.73 7.58 24.07
CA VAL A 48 6.34 7.58 23.62
C VAL A 48 6.14 6.63 22.43
N PRO A 49 5.45 5.51 22.61
CA PRO A 49 5.03 4.66 21.50
C PRO A 49 3.86 5.29 20.73
N VAL A 50 3.95 5.30 19.41
CA VAL A 50 2.90 5.81 18.51
C VAL A 50 2.67 4.82 17.38
N SER A 51 1.41 4.54 17.06
CA SER A 51 1.08 3.71 15.91
C SER A 51 1.40 4.41 14.60
N GLU A 52 2.09 3.70 13.67
CA GLU A 52 2.36 4.20 12.33
C GLU A 52 1.09 4.53 11.55
N SER A 53 -0.01 3.84 11.83
CA SER A 53 -1.29 4.05 11.16
C SER A 53 -2.05 5.29 11.64
N LEU A 54 -1.89 5.68 12.93
CA LEU A 54 -2.55 6.85 13.51
C LEU A 54 -1.77 8.15 13.28
N ALA A 55 -0.44 8.06 13.19
CA ALA A 55 0.41 9.23 13.04
C ALA A 55 0.09 10.08 11.80
N PRO A 56 -0.09 9.53 10.59
CA PRO A 56 -0.45 10.31 9.41
C PRO A 56 -1.78 11.07 9.57
N TYR A 57 -2.78 10.43 10.18
CA TYR A 57 -4.05 11.10 10.47
C TYR A 57 -3.85 12.33 11.35
N SER A 58 -3.06 12.23 12.42
CA SER A 58 -2.74 13.36 13.31
C SER A 58 -2.11 14.52 12.54
N PHE A 59 -1.24 14.23 11.57
CA PHE A 59 -0.63 15.26 10.72
C PHE A 59 -1.68 15.94 9.84
N TYR A 60 -2.51 15.20 9.14
CA TYR A 60 -3.51 15.75 8.22
C TYR A 60 -4.62 16.48 8.95
N LYS A 61 -5.05 15.98 10.12
CA LYS A 61 -6.00 16.65 11.00
C LYS A 61 -5.53 18.06 11.35
N ASN A 62 -4.28 18.19 11.80
CA ASN A 62 -3.73 19.48 12.23
C ASN A 62 -3.42 20.42 11.06
N LYS A 63 -2.95 19.91 9.91
CA LYS A 63 -2.45 20.74 8.82
C LYS A 63 -3.49 21.05 7.74
N LYS A 64 -4.46 20.17 7.53
CA LYS A 64 -5.42 20.26 6.44
C LYS A 64 -6.89 20.28 6.88
N GLY A 65 -7.14 20.23 8.19
CA GLY A 65 -8.51 20.27 8.72
C GLY A 65 -9.33 19.00 8.46
N ALA A 66 -8.68 17.86 8.15
CA ALA A 66 -9.35 16.56 7.98
C ALA A 66 -9.80 16.03 9.35
N THR A 67 -10.98 16.47 9.83
CA THR A 67 -11.40 16.23 11.22
C THR A 67 -12.52 15.21 11.36
N THR A 68 -13.37 15.04 10.34
CA THR A 68 -14.55 14.16 10.41
C THR A 68 -14.57 13.19 9.23
N ASP A 69 -15.02 11.97 9.47
CA ASP A 69 -15.23 10.92 8.45
C ASP A 69 -14.03 10.78 7.48
N VAL A 70 -12.89 10.42 8.05
CA VAL A 70 -11.61 10.33 7.34
C VAL A 70 -11.21 8.88 7.15
N VAL A 71 -10.74 8.52 5.96
CA VAL A 71 -9.98 7.30 5.71
C VAL A 71 -8.52 7.70 5.49
N SER A 72 -7.64 7.28 6.40
CA SER A 72 -6.19 7.50 6.30
C SER A 72 -5.53 6.22 5.80
N ILE A 73 -4.87 6.29 4.65
CA ILE A 73 -4.26 5.16 3.96
C ILE A 73 -2.76 5.37 3.90
N ASP A 74 -2.00 4.45 4.50
CA ASP A 74 -0.54 4.41 4.39
C ASP A 74 -0.14 3.26 3.46
N ILE A 75 0.34 3.60 2.26
CA ILE A 75 0.79 2.61 1.28
C ILE A 75 2.31 2.49 1.40
N GLY A 76 2.75 1.38 1.95
CA GLY A 76 4.17 1.02 2.04
C GLY A 76 4.70 0.26 0.82
N GLY A 77 5.82 -0.43 0.99
CA GLY A 77 6.33 -1.40 0.00
C GLY A 77 5.55 -2.71 0.03
N GLY A 78 5.39 -3.31 1.20
CA GLY A 78 4.77 -4.63 1.39
C GLY A 78 3.36 -4.61 1.95
N THR A 79 2.96 -3.56 2.67
CA THR A 79 1.66 -3.46 3.34
C THR A 79 0.98 -2.13 3.06
N THR A 80 -0.33 -2.16 3.08
CA THR A 80 -1.19 -0.97 3.13
C THR A 80 -1.95 -1.00 4.44
N ASP A 81 -1.80 0.06 5.23
CA ASP A 81 -2.48 0.26 6.49
C ASP A 81 -3.61 1.28 6.31
N VAL A 82 -4.79 0.97 6.82
CA VAL A 82 -5.98 1.80 6.66
C VAL A 82 -6.59 2.07 8.02
N LEU A 83 -6.68 3.35 8.37
CA LEU A 83 -7.39 3.83 9.54
C LEU A 83 -8.68 4.51 9.10
N ILE A 84 -9.81 4.08 9.65
CA ILE A 84 -11.10 4.73 9.48
C ILE A 84 -11.40 5.54 10.73
N VAL A 85 -11.68 6.81 10.53
CA VAL A 85 -12.00 7.78 11.58
C VAL A 85 -13.41 8.29 11.38
N ARG A 86 -14.20 8.26 12.44
CA ARG A 86 -15.55 8.81 12.47
C ARG A 86 -15.68 9.84 13.61
N GLU A 87 -16.24 10.99 13.31
CA GLU A 87 -16.42 12.06 14.30
C GLU A 87 -15.12 12.42 15.04
N GLY A 88 -13.97 12.32 14.35
CA GLY A 88 -12.67 12.64 14.89
C GLY A 88 -12.03 11.59 15.80
N ARG A 89 -12.65 10.41 15.92
CA ARG A 89 -12.15 9.25 16.69
C ARG A 89 -11.85 8.07 15.78
N ALA A 90 -10.76 7.35 16.06
CA ALA A 90 -10.45 6.10 15.39
C ALA A 90 -11.56 5.07 15.65
N ASP A 91 -12.12 4.50 14.60
CA ASP A 91 -13.22 3.54 14.63
C ASP A 91 -12.77 2.14 14.22
N LEU A 92 -11.89 2.04 13.22
CA LEU A 92 -11.39 0.78 12.70
C LEU A 92 -9.99 0.95 12.13
N LEU A 93 -9.15 -0.06 12.33
CA LEU A 93 -7.84 -0.21 11.72
C LEU A 93 -7.79 -1.55 10.98
N THR A 94 -7.31 -1.56 9.75
CA THR A 94 -7.02 -2.78 8.99
C THR A 94 -5.69 -2.65 8.27
N SER A 95 -5.05 -3.80 8.02
CA SER A 95 -3.78 -3.88 7.29
C SER A 95 -3.83 -5.07 6.35
N PHE A 96 -3.29 -4.92 5.16
CA PHE A 96 -3.24 -5.99 4.16
C PHE A 96 -1.99 -5.88 3.28
N ARG A 97 -1.56 -7.02 2.74
CA ARG A 97 -0.37 -7.13 1.89
C ARG A 97 -0.70 -6.87 0.41
N PHE A 98 -1.22 -5.69 0.14
CA PHE A 98 -1.45 -5.21 -1.22
C PHE A 98 -0.96 -3.77 -1.28
N ALA A 99 0.30 -3.60 -1.67
CA ALA A 99 1.05 -2.36 -1.64
C ALA A 99 1.98 -2.26 -2.87
N ALA A 100 3.01 -1.42 -2.84
CA ALA A 100 3.86 -1.20 -4.01
C ALA A 100 4.46 -2.49 -4.59
N ASN A 101 4.82 -3.46 -3.75
CA ASN A 101 5.39 -4.73 -4.20
C ASN A 101 4.38 -5.62 -4.93
N SER A 102 3.08 -5.33 -4.86
CA SER A 102 2.07 -6.04 -5.68
C SER A 102 2.20 -5.71 -7.18
N ILE A 103 2.82 -4.57 -7.51
CA ILE A 103 3.14 -4.18 -8.90
C ILE A 103 4.63 -4.41 -9.19
N PHE A 104 5.51 -4.05 -8.26
CA PHE A 104 6.96 -4.00 -8.46
C PHE A 104 7.72 -5.20 -7.87
N GLY A 105 7.03 -6.12 -7.21
CA GLY A 105 7.62 -7.35 -6.68
C GLY A 105 7.58 -8.51 -7.67
N ASP A 106 8.08 -9.64 -7.20
CA ASP A 106 7.96 -10.90 -7.91
C ASP A 106 6.56 -11.47 -7.66
N GLY A 107 5.92 -11.93 -8.72
CA GLY A 107 4.62 -12.59 -8.63
C GLY A 107 4.74 -14.03 -8.10
N TYR A 108 3.60 -14.68 -7.91
CA TYR A 108 3.57 -16.06 -7.46
C TYR A 108 4.33 -16.99 -8.42
N GLY A 109 5.38 -17.63 -7.91
CA GLY A 109 6.21 -18.54 -8.70
C GLY A 109 7.08 -17.88 -9.78
N LEU A 110 7.27 -16.57 -9.70
CA LEU A 110 8.12 -15.79 -10.59
C LEU A 110 9.37 -15.29 -9.84
N ASP A 111 10.39 -14.97 -10.62
CA ASP A 111 11.59 -14.28 -10.17
C ASP A 111 11.89 -13.10 -11.10
N ALA A 112 12.94 -12.35 -10.78
CA ALA A 112 13.33 -11.21 -11.58
C ALA A 112 13.69 -11.58 -13.05
N ASP A 113 14.12 -12.80 -13.32
CA ASP A 113 14.45 -13.23 -14.70
C ASP A 113 13.20 -13.41 -15.56
N SER A 114 12.12 -13.89 -14.97
CA SER A 114 10.84 -14.13 -15.64
C SER A 114 9.90 -12.91 -15.64
N ASN A 115 10.23 -11.85 -14.90
CA ASN A 115 9.43 -10.62 -14.80
C ASN A 115 9.66 -9.72 -16.02
N THR A 116 8.81 -9.82 -17.05
CA THR A 116 8.95 -9.06 -18.31
C THR A 116 8.84 -7.56 -18.11
N PHE A 117 8.00 -7.09 -17.18
CA PHE A 117 7.88 -5.69 -16.79
C PHE A 117 9.22 -5.13 -16.27
N LEU A 118 9.85 -5.86 -15.35
CA LEU A 118 11.17 -5.50 -14.85
C LEU A 118 12.23 -5.54 -15.97
N ARG A 119 12.25 -6.60 -16.79
CA ARG A 119 13.25 -6.76 -17.87
C ARG A 119 13.18 -5.64 -18.88
N TYR A 120 11.99 -5.16 -19.22
CA TYR A 120 11.78 -4.00 -20.08
C TYR A 120 12.53 -2.77 -19.52
N TYR A 121 12.28 -2.42 -18.24
CA TYR A 121 12.90 -1.25 -17.64
C TYR A 121 14.40 -1.42 -17.33
N ILE A 122 14.88 -2.63 -17.03
CA ILE A 122 16.32 -2.90 -16.92
C ILE A 122 17.01 -2.52 -18.24
N LYS A 123 16.45 -2.94 -19.37
CA LYS A 123 17.01 -2.63 -20.69
C LYS A 123 17.02 -1.11 -20.94
N GLU A 124 15.91 -0.43 -20.72
CA GLU A 124 15.78 1.02 -20.94
C GLU A 124 16.75 1.81 -20.04
N ILE A 125 16.83 1.50 -18.77
CA ILE A 125 17.71 2.20 -17.82
C ILE A 125 19.19 1.91 -18.15
N LYS A 126 19.53 0.66 -18.50
CA LYS A 126 20.90 0.29 -18.89
C LYS A 126 21.35 1.02 -20.15
N GLU A 127 20.46 1.19 -21.14
CA GLU A 127 20.74 1.99 -22.34
C GLU A 127 21.06 3.44 -21.98
N LYS A 128 20.27 4.06 -21.08
CA LYS A 128 20.53 5.43 -20.58
C LYS A 128 21.88 5.52 -19.84
N PHE A 129 22.23 4.53 -19.02
CA PHE A 129 23.50 4.49 -18.33
C PHE A 129 24.68 4.35 -19.30
N THR A 130 24.55 3.49 -20.30
CA THR A 130 25.60 3.26 -21.31
C THR A 130 25.83 4.52 -22.16
N ALA A 131 24.77 5.18 -22.60
CA ALA A 131 24.83 6.40 -23.39
C ALA A 131 25.53 7.56 -22.66
N ASN A 132 25.53 7.55 -21.32
CA ASN A 132 26.10 8.60 -20.48
C ASN A 132 27.32 8.15 -19.66
N ALA A 133 27.89 6.99 -19.99
CA ALA A 133 29.08 6.44 -19.35
C ALA A 133 28.98 6.25 -17.81
N PHE A 134 27.79 5.94 -17.28
CA PHE A 134 27.56 5.66 -15.87
C PHE A 134 27.95 4.21 -15.51
N ASN A 135 29.21 3.82 -15.74
CA ASN A 135 29.68 2.45 -15.57
C ASN A 135 29.45 1.90 -14.16
N GLU A 136 29.68 2.72 -13.12
CA GLU A 136 29.43 2.29 -11.73
C GLU A 136 27.94 1.97 -11.47
N LEU A 137 27.00 2.68 -12.09
CA LEU A 137 25.56 2.38 -11.95
C LEU A 137 25.18 1.13 -12.73
N ILE A 138 25.86 0.84 -13.85
CA ILE A 138 25.74 -0.44 -14.57
C ILE A 138 26.19 -1.59 -13.69
N ASP A 139 27.32 -1.43 -12.98
CA ASP A 139 27.85 -2.45 -12.07
C ASP A 139 26.91 -2.69 -10.87
N VAL A 140 26.34 -1.62 -10.30
CA VAL A 140 25.34 -1.72 -9.21
C VAL A 140 24.10 -2.46 -9.71
N LEU A 141 23.57 -2.08 -10.87
CA LEU A 141 22.42 -2.75 -11.47
C LEU A 141 22.72 -4.22 -11.74
N GLY A 142 23.91 -4.55 -12.26
CA GLY A 142 24.34 -5.94 -12.46
C GLY A 142 24.38 -6.76 -11.17
N LYS A 143 24.87 -6.18 -10.07
CA LYS A 143 24.87 -6.84 -8.76
C LYS A 143 23.46 -7.09 -8.23
N LEU A 144 22.57 -6.10 -8.33
CA LEU A 144 21.17 -6.27 -7.94
C LEU A 144 20.47 -7.32 -8.78
N ASP A 145 20.74 -7.35 -10.09
CA ASP A 145 20.18 -8.34 -11.01
C ASP A 145 20.61 -9.78 -10.66
N THR A 146 21.84 -9.97 -10.12
CA THR A 146 22.28 -11.28 -9.64
C THR A 146 21.56 -11.78 -8.39
N GLN A 147 20.96 -10.87 -7.60
CA GLN A 147 20.18 -11.23 -6.42
C GLN A 147 18.76 -11.69 -6.76
N LYS A 148 18.29 -11.40 -7.97
CA LYS A 148 16.99 -11.82 -8.53
C LYS A 148 15.76 -11.40 -7.70
N VAL A 149 15.82 -10.23 -7.05
CA VAL A 149 14.71 -9.64 -6.28
C VAL A 149 14.20 -8.40 -7.00
N SER A 150 13.05 -8.50 -7.65
CA SER A 150 12.47 -7.41 -8.46
C SER A 150 12.26 -6.13 -7.65
N ALA A 151 11.77 -6.23 -6.42
CA ALA A 151 11.50 -5.07 -5.56
C ALA A 151 12.77 -4.25 -5.27
N ASP A 152 13.93 -4.89 -5.12
CA ASP A 152 15.21 -4.21 -4.85
C ASP A 152 15.68 -3.45 -6.10
N ILE A 153 15.51 -4.04 -7.28
CA ILE A 153 15.87 -3.40 -8.55
C ILE A 153 14.96 -2.19 -8.80
N PHE A 154 13.64 -2.31 -8.61
CA PHE A 154 12.74 -1.18 -8.72
C PHE A 154 13.04 -0.10 -7.67
N SER A 155 13.39 -0.47 -6.44
CA SER A 155 13.83 0.48 -5.42
C SER A 155 15.06 1.26 -5.85
N PHE A 156 16.02 0.61 -6.50
CA PHE A 156 17.16 1.26 -7.11
C PHE A 156 16.72 2.24 -8.21
N PHE A 157 15.81 1.86 -9.11
CA PHE A 157 15.30 2.76 -10.14
C PHE A 157 14.63 4.01 -9.56
N PHE A 158 13.81 3.86 -8.53
CA PHE A 158 13.20 5.00 -7.83
C PHE A 158 14.22 5.91 -7.12
N SER A 159 15.41 5.39 -6.80
CA SER A 159 16.49 6.17 -6.18
C SER A 159 17.26 7.05 -7.16
N LEU A 160 17.20 6.77 -8.47
CA LEU A 160 18.02 7.42 -9.50
C LEU A 160 17.79 8.93 -9.59
N ALA A 161 16.55 9.39 -9.39
CA ALA A 161 16.21 10.81 -9.40
C ALA A 161 16.97 11.65 -8.35
N ARG A 162 17.51 11.00 -7.30
CA ARG A 162 18.31 11.63 -6.23
C ARG A 162 19.77 11.24 -6.27
N ASN A 163 20.19 10.48 -7.29
CA ASN A 163 21.57 10.02 -7.40
C ASN A 163 22.50 11.21 -7.72
N LYS A 164 23.49 11.43 -6.86
CA LYS A 164 24.41 12.58 -6.95
C LYS A 164 25.15 12.65 -8.28
N LYS A 165 25.64 11.52 -8.81
CA LYS A 165 26.37 11.47 -10.08
C LYS A 165 25.49 11.84 -11.26
N ILE A 166 24.24 11.38 -11.28
CA ILE A 166 23.28 11.74 -12.32
C ILE A 166 22.98 13.25 -12.25
N LEU A 167 22.73 13.78 -11.05
CA LEU A 167 22.47 15.22 -10.86
C LEU A 167 23.66 16.10 -11.24
N GLU A 168 24.89 15.71 -10.89
CA GLU A 168 26.12 16.42 -11.22
C GLU A 168 26.43 16.41 -12.73
N SER A 169 25.94 15.40 -13.46
CA SER A 169 26.07 15.35 -14.93
C SER A 169 25.09 16.27 -15.67
N GLY A 170 24.17 16.92 -14.97
CA GLY A 170 23.09 17.71 -15.55
C GLY A 170 21.95 16.90 -16.18
N LEU A 171 21.98 15.57 -16.01
CA LEU A 171 20.93 14.68 -16.48
C LEU A 171 19.88 14.47 -15.40
N LYS A 172 18.68 14.10 -15.84
CA LYS A 172 17.59 13.67 -14.98
C LYS A 172 17.14 12.27 -15.39
N ILE A 173 17.27 11.30 -14.51
CA ILE A 173 16.69 9.97 -14.68
C ILE A 173 15.71 9.78 -13.52
N ASP A 174 14.43 9.99 -13.81
CA ASP A 174 13.34 9.87 -12.84
C ASP A 174 12.41 8.74 -13.28
N PHE A 175 12.45 7.65 -12.50
CA PHE A 175 11.66 6.46 -12.82
C PHE A 175 10.15 6.70 -12.68
N ASN A 176 9.72 7.61 -11.79
CA ASN A 176 8.30 8.00 -11.73
C ASN A 176 7.86 8.68 -13.01
N GLU A 177 8.74 9.52 -13.59
CA GLU A 177 8.46 10.19 -14.85
C GLU A 177 8.40 9.20 -16.02
N LEU A 178 9.32 8.22 -16.07
CA LEU A 178 9.29 7.14 -17.07
C LEU A 178 7.98 6.36 -17.00
N LEU A 179 7.57 5.93 -15.81
CA LEU A 179 6.29 5.23 -15.61
C LEU A 179 5.08 6.12 -15.96
N SER A 180 5.17 7.42 -15.66
CA SER A 180 4.07 8.34 -15.96
C SER A 180 3.91 8.66 -17.45
N GLN A 181 4.91 8.37 -18.26
CA GLN A 181 4.89 8.51 -19.74
C GLN A 181 4.55 7.19 -20.44
N ASP A 182 4.51 6.09 -19.69
CA ASP A 182 4.21 4.76 -20.23
C ASP A 182 2.72 4.42 -20.08
N ASP A 183 1.97 4.56 -21.16
CA ASP A 183 0.53 4.30 -21.17
C ASP A 183 0.18 2.81 -21.00
N ASN A 184 1.13 1.89 -21.24
CA ASN A 184 0.93 0.45 -21.04
C ASN A 184 0.70 0.11 -19.57
N CYS A 185 1.46 0.72 -18.65
CA CYS A 185 1.35 0.40 -17.23
C CYS A 185 0.13 1.03 -16.53
N ARG A 186 -0.60 1.94 -17.18
CA ARG A 186 -1.76 2.65 -16.58
C ARG A 186 -2.78 1.71 -15.99
N TYR A 187 -3.13 0.64 -16.69
CA TYR A 187 -4.12 -0.32 -16.20
C TYR A 187 -3.71 -1.04 -14.92
N LEU A 188 -2.40 -1.26 -14.71
CA LEU A 188 -1.89 -1.83 -13.46
C LEU A 188 -2.22 -0.91 -12.27
N PHE A 189 -1.95 0.38 -12.42
CA PHE A 189 -2.21 1.37 -11.37
C PHE A 189 -3.71 1.64 -11.17
N ILE A 190 -4.51 1.62 -12.23
CA ILE A 190 -5.98 1.76 -12.14
C ILE A 190 -6.56 0.58 -11.35
N LEU A 191 -6.20 -0.66 -11.71
CA LEU A 191 -6.68 -1.86 -11.02
C LEU A 191 -6.23 -1.87 -9.56
N PHE A 192 -4.97 -1.55 -9.29
CA PHE A 192 -4.42 -1.45 -7.95
C PHE A 192 -5.20 -0.45 -7.08
N TYR A 193 -5.41 0.75 -7.58
CA TYR A 193 -6.15 1.77 -6.87
C TYR A 193 -7.62 1.37 -6.64
N ALA A 194 -8.28 0.91 -7.69
CA ALA A 194 -9.68 0.50 -7.61
C ALA A 194 -9.90 -0.63 -6.61
N ALA A 195 -8.98 -1.61 -6.56
CA ALA A 195 -9.07 -2.72 -5.61
C ALA A 195 -8.96 -2.26 -4.14
N ILE A 196 -8.04 -1.35 -3.85
CA ILE A 196 -7.89 -0.77 -2.49
C ILE A 196 -9.18 -0.02 -2.11
N MET A 197 -9.67 0.87 -2.99
CA MET A 197 -10.88 1.66 -2.71
C MET A 197 -12.12 0.79 -2.58
N TYR A 198 -12.28 -0.22 -3.42
CA TYR A 198 -13.38 -1.18 -3.34
C TYR A 198 -13.38 -1.94 -2.02
N HIS A 199 -12.21 -2.45 -1.60
CA HIS A 199 -12.10 -3.18 -0.33
C HIS A 199 -12.42 -2.30 0.89
N ILE A 200 -11.94 -1.06 0.90
CA ILE A 200 -12.23 -0.07 1.96
C ILE A 200 -13.73 0.25 1.98
N ALA A 201 -14.33 0.51 0.81
CA ALA A 201 -15.75 0.78 0.70
C ALA A 201 -16.61 -0.42 1.18
N SER A 202 -16.18 -1.65 0.88
CA SER A 202 -16.83 -2.88 1.35
C SER A 202 -16.79 -3.01 2.88
N ILE A 203 -15.61 -2.79 3.50
CA ILE A 203 -15.48 -2.76 4.96
C ILE A 203 -16.42 -1.72 5.58
N MET A 204 -16.39 -0.50 5.06
CA MET A 204 -17.21 0.61 5.59
C MET A 204 -18.71 0.34 5.45
N LYS A 205 -19.15 -0.18 4.28
CA LYS A 205 -20.55 -0.58 4.06
C LYS A 205 -21.01 -1.65 5.04
N ILE A 206 -20.23 -2.71 5.22
CA ILE A 206 -20.54 -3.81 6.15
C ILE A 206 -20.65 -3.30 7.58
N LYS A 207 -19.78 -2.37 7.98
CA LYS A 207 -19.82 -1.69 9.29
C LYS A 207 -20.90 -0.62 9.39
N LYS A 208 -21.66 -0.37 8.32
CA LYS A 208 -22.69 0.69 8.26
C LYS A 208 -22.13 2.07 8.58
N LEU A 209 -20.88 2.32 8.18
CA LEU A 209 -20.25 3.62 8.29
C LEU A 209 -20.68 4.52 7.13
N PRO A 210 -20.77 5.83 7.30
CA PRO A 210 -21.02 6.76 6.19
C PRO A 210 -19.82 6.75 5.22
N MET A 211 -20.05 7.14 3.96
CA MET A 211 -18.96 7.36 3.01
C MET A 211 -18.04 8.48 3.51
N PRO A 212 -16.70 8.38 3.29
CA PRO A 212 -15.75 9.31 3.89
C PRO A 212 -15.79 10.68 3.22
N ARG A 213 -15.66 11.75 3.99
CA ARG A 213 -15.49 13.11 3.46
C ARG A 213 -14.06 13.39 3.00
N HIS A 214 -13.09 12.76 3.66
CA HIS A 214 -11.67 12.92 3.34
C HIS A 214 -10.99 11.56 3.22
N ILE A 215 -10.14 11.43 2.21
CA ILE A 215 -9.20 10.32 2.10
C ILE A 215 -7.79 10.89 2.07
N THR A 216 -6.93 10.45 2.99
CA THR A 216 -5.54 10.89 3.06
C THR A 216 -4.60 9.77 2.69
N PHE A 217 -3.56 10.09 1.93
CA PHE A 217 -2.54 9.13 1.53
C PHE A 217 -1.17 9.48 2.09
N SER A 218 -0.51 8.48 2.66
CA SER A 218 0.86 8.52 3.16
C SER A 218 1.64 7.27 2.72
N GLY A 219 2.91 7.18 3.14
CA GLY A 219 3.80 6.09 2.74
C GLY A 219 4.40 6.25 1.34
N ASN A 220 5.58 5.66 1.12
CA ASN A 220 6.29 5.83 -0.16
C ASN A 220 5.56 5.20 -1.35
N GLY A 221 4.79 4.13 -1.13
CA GLY A 221 3.97 3.50 -2.17
C GLY A 221 2.86 4.43 -2.68
N SER A 222 2.39 5.41 -1.88
CA SER A 222 1.39 6.37 -2.33
C SER A 222 1.86 7.26 -3.49
N LYS A 223 3.17 7.33 -3.77
CA LYS A 223 3.72 8.02 -4.96
C LYS A 223 3.20 7.42 -6.27
N MET A 224 2.79 6.15 -6.26
CA MET A 224 2.17 5.52 -7.44
C MET A 224 0.90 6.24 -7.90
N LEU A 225 0.21 6.91 -6.99
CA LEU A 225 -0.98 7.70 -7.35
C LEU A 225 -0.64 8.90 -8.25
N GLN A 226 0.61 9.40 -8.20
CA GLN A 226 1.08 10.44 -9.11
C GLN A 226 1.35 9.87 -10.51
N ILE A 227 1.82 8.63 -10.58
CA ILE A 227 1.98 7.90 -11.85
C ILE A 227 0.61 7.68 -12.49
N LEU A 228 -0.39 7.32 -11.69
CA LEU A 228 -1.76 7.12 -12.16
C LEU A 228 -2.36 8.42 -12.70
N THR A 229 -2.35 9.48 -11.91
CA THR A 229 -2.76 10.83 -12.32
C THR A 229 -2.25 11.91 -11.36
N PRO A 230 -1.78 13.06 -11.87
CA PRO A 230 -1.47 14.22 -11.03
C PRO A 230 -2.73 14.93 -10.51
N SER A 231 -3.91 14.71 -11.12
CA SER A 231 -5.16 15.38 -10.77
C SER A 231 -5.82 14.74 -9.53
N ASN A 232 -6.03 15.53 -8.47
CA ASN A 232 -6.86 15.10 -7.34
C ASN A 232 -8.32 14.93 -7.76
N GLU A 233 -8.85 15.86 -8.55
CA GLU A 233 -10.24 15.81 -9.04
C GLU A 233 -10.54 14.50 -9.79
N THR A 234 -9.61 14.03 -10.63
CA THR A 234 -9.77 12.75 -11.33
C THR A 234 -9.86 11.58 -10.34
N LEU A 235 -9.00 11.56 -9.30
CA LEU A 235 -9.06 10.51 -8.27
C LEU A 235 -10.30 10.63 -7.39
N GLU A 236 -10.72 11.85 -7.04
CA GLU A 236 -11.92 12.11 -6.24
C GLU A 236 -13.17 11.60 -6.97
N ASN A 237 -13.31 11.94 -8.25
CA ASN A 237 -14.43 11.46 -9.07
C ASN A 237 -14.41 9.94 -9.26
N PHE A 238 -13.23 9.35 -9.46
CA PHE A 238 -13.10 7.90 -9.59
C PHE A 238 -13.41 7.18 -8.27
N THR A 239 -12.91 7.70 -7.15
CA THR A 239 -13.19 7.18 -5.81
C THR A 239 -14.68 7.26 -5.48
N LYS A 240 -15.29 8.41 -5.75
CA LYS A 240 -16.73 8.62 -5.60
C LYS A 240 -17.51 7.52 -6.30
N LEU A 241 -17.23 7.28 -7.58
CA LEU A 241 -17.91 6.27 -8.38
C LEU A 241 -17.73 4.84 -7.83
N ILE A 242 -16.52 4.50 -7.33
CA ILE A 242 -16.28 3.20 -6.70
C ILE A 242 -17.15 3.03 -5.44
N PHE A 243 -17.19 4.05 -4.57
CA PHE A 243 -18.00 4.00 -3.36
C PHE A 243 -19.50 3.91 -3.69
N GLU A 244 -19.98 4.67 -4.65
CA GLU A 244 -21.38 4.60 -5.13
C GLU A 244 -21.75 3.20 -5.61
N LYS A 245 -20.88 2.56 -6.39
CA LYS A 245 -21.07 1.17 -6.84
C LYS A 245 -21.13 0.18 -5.67
N VAL A 246 -20.25 0.31 -4.71
CA VAL A 246 -20.22 -0.58 -3.55
C VAL A 246 -21.43 -0.34 -2.64
N TYR A 247 -21.77 0.91 -2.31
CA TYR A 247 -22.88 1.23 -1.43
C TYR A 247 -24.25 1.03 -2.09
N GLY A 248 -24.34 1.21 -3.40
CA GLY A 248 -25.59 1.17 -4.15
C GLY A 248 -26.45 2.44 -3.98
N VAL A 249 -25.84 3.54 -3.56
CA VAL A 249 -26.44 4.85 -3.39
C VAL A 249 -25.45 5.93 -3.83
N ASP A 250 -25.99 7.08 -4.25
CA ASP A 250 -25.16 8.22 -4.64
C ASP A 250 -24.36 8.78 -3.45
N TYR A 251 -23.18 9.31 -3.75
CA TYR A 251 -22.36 10.02 -2.78
C TYR A 251 -23.07 11.30 -2.34
N ASP A 252 -22.89 11.68 -1.06
CA ASP A 252 -23.43 12.93 -0.54
C ASP A 252 -22.94 14.15 -1.36
N ILE A 253 -23.69 15.24 -1.34
CA ILE A 253 -23.59 16.41 -2.24
C ILE A 253 -22.15 16.96 -2.29
N ASP A 254 -21.40 16.92 -1.18
CA ASP A 254 -20.05 17.48 -1.09
C ASP A 254 -18.95 16.55 -1.67
N GLY A 255 -19.28 15.27 -1.96
CA GLY A 255 -18.32 14.30 -2.48
C GLY A 255 -17.18 13.98 -1.50
N VAL A 256 -16.08 13.44 -2.03
CA VAL A 256 -14.88 13.11 -1.29
C VAL A 256 -13.72 14.04 -1.67
N THR A 257 -12.94 14.46 -0.68
CA THR A 257 -11.69 15.21 -0.89
C THR A 257 -10.47 14.31 -0.67
N ILE A 258 -9.56 14.24 -1.64
CA ILE A 258 -8.31 13.49 -1.55
C ILE A 258 -7.17 14.41 -1.15
N ILE A 259 -6.46 14.04 -0.09
CA ILE A 259 -5.31 14.76 0.45
C ILE A 259 -4.08 13.85 0.35
N ARG A 260 -3.09 14.28 -0.43
CA ARG A 260 -1.83 13.55 -0.63
C ARG A 260 -0.63 14.50 -0.61
N ASN A 261 0.53 13.99 -0.17
CA ASN A 261 1.80 14.70 -0.19
C ASN A 261 2.80 13.90 -1.05
N PHE A 262 3.01 14.34 -2.27
CA PHE A 262 3.87 13.63 -3.22
C PHE A 262 5.36 13.76 -2.94
N GLU A 263 5.80 14.90 -2.40
CA GLU A 263 7.23 15.16 -2.21
C GLU A 263 7.79 14.28 -1.10
N ASN A 264 7.13 14.27 0.06
CA ASN A 264 7.60 13.59 1.24
C ASN A 264 6.45 12.85 1.98
N PRO A 265 5.88 11.78 1.40
CA PRO A 265 4.73 11.11 2.01
C PRO A 265 5.04 10.47 3.38
N LYS A 266 6.30 10.08 3.66
CA LYS A 266 6.71 9.59 4.98
C LYS A 266 6.83 10.68 6.06
N GLU A 267 6.92 11.95 5.68
CA GLU A 267 6.94 13.04 6.66
C GLU A 267 5.62 13.13 7.44
N ALA A 268 4.51 12.70 6.86
CA ALA A 268 3.22 12.70 7.53
C ALA A 268 3.26 11.83 8.80
N THR A 269 3.87 10.64 8.73
CA THR A 269 4.05 9.74 9.88
C THR A 269 4.93 10.38 10.95
N CYS A 270 6.14 10.83 10.58
CA CYS A 270 7.07 11.44 11.54
C CYS A 270 6.50 12.71 12.19
N LYS A 271 5.97 13.63 11.38
CA LYS A 271 5.41 14.89 11.87
C LYS A 271 4.14 14.68 12.70
N GLY A 272 3.30 13.71 12.29
CA GLY A 272 2.08 13.38 13.01
C GLY A 272 2.35 12.83 14.42
N GLY A 273 3.35 11.96 14.56
CA GLY A 273 3.75 11.45 15.86
C GLY A 273 4.33 12.53 16.80
N ILE A 274 5.01 13.54 16.22
CA ILE A 274 5.54 14.68 17.01
C ILE A 274 4.42 15.64 17.40
N LEU A 275 3.42 15.86 16.52
CA LEU A 275 2.32 16.78 16.79
C LEU A 275 1.37 16.29 17.89
N ASN A 276 1.27 14.99 18.07
CA ASN A 276 0.43 14.39 19.11
C ASN A 276 1.20 13.30 19.85
N PRO A 277 2.18 13.68 20.70
CA PRO A 277 3.06 12.73 21.37
C PRO A 277 2.39 12.11 22.61
N GLU A 278 1.13 11.70 22.50
CA GLU A 278 0.46 10.93 23.54
C GLU A 278 0.76 9.44 23.36
N PRO A 279 1.10 8.73 24.45
CA PRO A 279 1.29 7.29 24.37
C PRO A 279 0.02 6.61 23.85
N GLN A 280 0.18 5.73 22.86
CA GLN A 280 -0.89 4.90 22.37
C GLN A 280 -0.60 3.47 22.82
N PRO A 281 -1.28 2.98 23.88
CA PRO A 281 -1.09 1.62 24.36
C PRO A 281 -1.40 0.61 23.25
N TYR A 282 -0.67 -0.49 23.23
CA TYR A 282 -0.88 -1.55 22.24
C TYR A 282 -2.31 -2.06 22.24
N SER A 283 -2.92 -2.24 23.45
CA SER A 283 -4.30 -2.70 23.59
C SER A 283 -5.32 -1.83 22.86
N ASP A 284 -5.13 -0.50 22.87
CA ASP A 284 -6.06 0.43 22.24
C ASP A 284 -6.02 0.28 20.71
N ILE A 285 -4.82 0.07 20.17
CA ILE A 285 -4.63 -0.17 18.74
C ILE A 285 -5.12 -1.56 18.34
N ASP A 286 -4.87 -2.56 19.17
CA ASP A 286 -5.29 -3.93 18.90
C ASP A 286 -6.82 -4.07 18.89
N ASN A 287 -7.51 -3.35 19.78
CA ASN A 287 -8.98 -3.31 19.81
C ASN A 287 -9.61 -2.68 18.55
N LEU A 288 -8.87 -1.84 17.82
CA LEU A 288 -9.31 -1.24 16.56
C LEU A 288 -9.09 -2.15 15.36
N LYS A 289 -8.21 -3.16 15.49
CA LYS A 289 -7.84 -4.03 14.38
C LYS A 289 -9.01 -4.92 13.97
N GLN A 290 -9.40 -4.83 12.73
CA GLN A 290 -10.40 -5.67 12.12
C GLN A 290 -10.03 -5.96 10.68
N THR A 291 -10.02 -7.22 10.33
CA THR A 291 -9.68 -7.67 8.98
C THR A 291 -10.85 -8.42 8.38
N LEU A 292 -11.35 -7.92 7.26
CA LEU A 292 -12.39 -8.59 6.48
C LEU A 292 -11.77 -9.75 5.72
N LEU A 293 -12.40 -10.93 5.77
CA LEU A 293 -11.90 -12.13 5.06
C LEU A 293 -11.85 -11.91 3.54
N GLY A 294 -12.78 -11.13 3.00
CA GLY A 294 -12.92 -10.87 1.58
C GLY A 294 -13.85 -11.85 0.87
N ASP A 295 -14.83 -12.38 1.60
CA ASP A 295 -15.80 -13.37 1.12
C ASP A 295 -17.16 -12.78 0.71
N GLY A 296 -17.28 -11.46 0.64
CA GLY A 296 -18.54 -10.76 0.31
C GLY A 296 -19.67 -10.94 1.34
N MET A 297 -19.53 -11.87 2.26
CA MET A 297 -20.53 -12.15 3.31
C MET A 297 -20.33 -11.28 4.55
N GLY A 298 -19.26 -10.48 4.59
CA GLY A 298 -18.95 -9.60 5.70
C GLY A 298 -18.31 -10.31 6.90
N THR A 299 -17.66 -11.43 6.66
CA THR A 299 -16.95 -12.18 7.68
C THR A 299 -15.66 -11.48 8.09
N PHE A 300 -15.57 -11.02 9.33
CA PHE A 300 -14.33 -10.54 9.90
C PHE A 300 -13.51 -11.69 10.47
N ILE A 301 -12.19 -11.65 10.26
CA ILE A 301 -11.28 -12.66 10.80
C ILE A 301 -11.21 -12.45 12.30
N THR A 302 -11.58 -13.49 13.05
CA THR A 302 -11.35 -13.60 14.49
C THR A 302 -10.18 -14.57 14.68
N GLY A 303 -9.14 -14.15 15.36
CA GLY A 303 -7.78 -14.70 15.45
C GLY A 303 -7.48 -16.21 15.44
N ASP A 304 -8.49 -17.07 15.24
CA ASP A 304 -8.35 -18.52 15.34
C ASP A 304 -8.50 -19.28 14.00
N ILE A 305 -8.74 -18.56 12.89
CA ILE A 305 -8.85 -19.21 11.57
C ILE A 305 -7.44 -19.51 11.05
N LYS A 306 -7.15 -20.80 10.82
CA LYS A 306 -5.88 -21.24 10.20
C LYS A 306 -6.02 -21.33 8.68
N TYR A 307 -4.93 -21.13 7.95
CA TYR A 307 -4.92 -21.31 6.48
C TYR A 307 -5.36 -22.72 6.04
N ASP A 308 -5.11 -23.73 6.85
CA ASP A 308 -5.56 -25.10 6.58
C ASP A 308 -7.07 -25.30 6.70
N ALA A 309 -7.75 -24.37 7.40
CA ALA A 309 -9.21 -24.34 7.49
C ALA A 309 -9.88 -23.63 6.29
N VAL A 310 -9.11 -23.06 5.37
CA VAL A 310 -9.63 -22.42 4.14
C VAL A 310 -10.08 -23.50 3.16
N GLY A 311 -11.26 -24.07 3.40
CA GLY A 311 -11.89 -25.08 2.55
C GLY A 311 -12.46 -24.51 1.25
N GLU A 312 -13.00 -25.42 0.40
CA GLU A 312 -13.54 -25.04 -0.93
C GLU A 312 -14.65 -24.00 -0.85
N LYS A 313 -15.54 -24.09 0.14
CA LYS A 313 -16.62 -23.11 0.32
C LYS A 313 -16.07 -21.70 0.51
N MET A 314 -15.15 -21.52 1.48
CA MET A 314 -14.55 -20.24 1.77
C MET A 314 -13.77 -19.69 0.55
N GLN A 315 -13.02 -20.54 -0.17
CA GLN A 315 -12.36 -20.15 -1.40
C GLN A 315 -13.36 -19.67 -2.45
N THR A 316 -14.50 -20.38 -2.60
CA THR A 316 -15.55 -20.00 -3.55
C THR A 316 -16.16 -18.65 -3.20
N ASP A 317 -16.43 -18.40 -1.92
CA ASP A 317 -17.01 -17.15 -1.44
C ASP A 317 -16.03 -15.96 -1.69
N VAL A 318 -14.74 -16.15 -1.43
CA VAL A 318 -13.68 -15.16 -1.76
C VAL A 318 -13.61 -14.92 -3.28
N LEU A 319 -13.65 -15.99 -4.09
CA LEU A 319 -13.62 -15.87 -5.55
C LEU A 319 -14.83 -15.10 -6.07
N ASN A 320 -16.02 -15.33 -5.53
CA ASN A 320 -17.22 -14.59 -5.93
C ASN A 320 -17.08 -13.09 -5.64
N GLU A 321 -16.48 -12.72 -4.51
CA GLU A 321 -16.21 -11.30 -4.21
C GLU A 321 -15.20 -10.67 -5.18
N VAL A 322 -14.15 -11.41 -5.51
CA VAL A 322 -13.15 -10.95 -6.49
C VAL A 322 -13.76 -10.81 -7.89
N ILE A 323 -14.60 -11.77 -8.31
CA ILE A 323 -15.32 -11.69 -9.58
C ILE A 323 -16.26 -10.48 -9.60
N HIS A 324 -16.99 -10.27 -8.50
CA HIS A 324 -17.84 -9.08 -8.38
C HIS A 324 -17.03 -7.77 -8.49
N PHE A 325 -15.88 -7.69 -7.84
CA PHE A 325 -14.98 -6.55 -8.01
C PHE A 325 -14.52 -6.38 -9.47
N ILE A 326 -14.18 -7.46 -10.16
CA ILE A 326 -13.76 -7.40 -11.57
C ILE A 326 -14.91 -6.88 -12.45
N ASP A 327 -16.14 -7.34 -12.21
CA ASP A 327 -17.33 -6.83 -12.90
C ASP A 327 -17.51 -5.33 -12.66
N VAL A 328 -17.37 -4.87 -11.41
CA VAL A 328 -17.40 -3.45 -11.06
C VAL A 328 -16.29 -2.70 -11.78
N PHE A 329 -15.05 -3.22 -11.79
CA PHE A 329 -13.91 -2.61 -12.48
C PHE A 329 -14.16 -2.45 -13.99
N ILE A 330 -14.79 -3.42 -14.63
CA ILE A 330 -15.15 -3.35 -16.05
C ILE A 330 -16.27 -2.31 -16.27
N GLN A 331 -17.28 -2.26 -15.41
CA GLN A 331 -18.35 -1.26 -15.48
C GLN A 331 -17.81 0.16 -15.27
N LEU A 332 -16.88 0.36 -14.34
CA LEU A 332 -16.24 1.64 -14.10
C LEU A 332 -15.55 2.19 -15.36
N ASN A 333 -14.93 1.34 -16.18
CA ASN A 333 -14.35 1.81 -17.45
C ASN A 333 -15.41 2.34 -18.43
N ASN A 334 -16.59 1.73 -18.47
CA ASN A 334 -17.67 2.18 -19.34
C ASN A 334 -18.24 3.54 -18.89
N GLU A 335 -18.26 3.82 -17.59
CA GLU A 335 -18.84 5.04 -17.02
C GLU A 335 -17.81 6.17 -16.89
N PHE A 336 -16.57 5.84 -16.55
CA PHE A 336 -15.52 6.82 -16.26
C PHE A 336 -14.53 7.03 -17.40
N SER A 337 -14.40 6.05 -18.31
CA SER A 337 -13.44 6.03 -19.43
C SER A 337 -11.98 6.13 -18.97
N TYR A 338 -11.35 5.00 -18.71
CA TYR A 338 -9.93 4.94 -18.33
C TYR A 338 -8.99 5.59 -19.36
N VAL A 339 -9.34 5.47 -20.64
CA VAL A 339 -8.61 6.13 -21.74
C VAL A 339 -8.61 7.65 -21.57
N ASN A 340 -9.77 8.24 -21.35
CA ASN A 340 -9.91 9.71 -21.29
C ASN A 340 -9.43 10.31 -19.96
N LYS A 341 -9.60 9.58 -18.86
CA LYS A 341 -9.33 10.10 -17.51
C LYS A 341 -7.95 9.77 -16.98
N PHE A 342 -7.37 8.65 -17.42
CA PHE A 342 -6.06 8.19 -16.99
C PHE A 342 -5.04 8.03 -18.12
N SER A 343 -5.38 8.41 -19.35
CA SER A 343 -4.55 8.22 -20.54
C SER A 343 -4.14 6.76 -20.75
N ALA A 344 -5.03 5.82 -20.45
CA ALA A 344 -4.77 4.41 -20.66
C ALA A 344 -4.90 4.06 -22.16
N GLU A 345 -4.09 3.12 -22.65
CA GLU A 345 -4.08 2.76 -24.06
C GLU A 345 -5.29 1.89 -24.44
N LEU A 346 -6.16 2.39 -25.32
CA LEU A 346 -7.40 1.71 -25.73
C LEU A 346 -7.13 0.30 -26.31
N SER A 347 -6.07 0.14 -27.09
CA SER A 347 -5.73 -1.14 -27.72
C SER A 347 -5.47 -2.26 -26.74
N LYS A 348 -5.06 -1.95 -25.52
CA LYS A 348 -4.73 -2.89 -24.44
C LYS A 348 -5.95 -3.35 -23.63
N TRP A 349 -7.09 -2.67 -23.73
CA TRP A 349 -8.25 -2.97 -22.87
C TRP A 349 -8.75 -4.41 -22.95
N ASN A 350 -8.81 -4.99 -24.16
CA ASN A 350 -9.23 -6.38 -24.30
C ASN A 350 -8.26 -7.36 -23.63
N LEU A 351 -6.96 -7.11 -23.71
CA LEU A 351 -5.94 -7.88 -23.02
C LEU A 351 -6.09 -7.79 -21.50
N VAL A 352 -6.31 -6.56 -20.99
CA VAL A 352 -6.55 -6.31 -19.56
C VAL A 352 -7.76 -7.09 -19.05
N LYS A 353 -8.89 -7.07 -19.78
CA LYS A 353 -10.08 -7.87 -19.43
C LYS A 353 -9.76 -9.35 -19.37
N GLN A 354 -9.08 -9.88 -20.39
CA GLN A 354 -8.70 -11.29 -20.41
C GLN A 354 -7.83 -11.66 -19.20
N CYS A 355 -6.87 -10.82 -18.81
CA CYS A 355 -6.06 -11.04 -17.61
C CYS A 355 -6.92 -11.02 -16.34
N CYS A 356 -7.89 -10.12 -16.23
CA CYS A 356 -8.78 -10.02 -15.07
C CYS A 356 -9.68 -11.26 -14.91
N GLU A 357 -10.09 -11.90 -16.00
CA GLU A 357 -11.01 -13.03 -16.00
C GLU A 357 -10.31 -14.40 -15.94
N LYS A 358 -9.01 -14.43 -16.23
CA LYS A 358 -8.26 -15.68 -16.38
C LYS A 358 -7.59 -16.10 -15.08
N ASP A 359 -7.58 -17.39 -14.80
CA ASP A 359 -6.79 -18.03 -13.75
C ASP A 359 -7.04 -17.54 -12.29
N ILE A 360 -8.14 -16.82 -12.00
CA ILE A 360 -8.46 -16.23 -10.69
C ILE A 360 -8.36 -17.27 -9.57
N LYS A 361 -8.94 -18.47 -9.79
CA LYS A 361 -8.90 -19.58 -8.83
C LYS A 361 -7.48 -20.09 -8.57
N LYS A 362 -6.66 -20.13 -9.63
CA LYS A 362 -5.25 -20.52 -9.52
C LYS A 362 -4.50 -19.49 -8.67
N HIS A 363 -4.65 -18.20 -8.97
CA HIS A 363 -3.99 -17.12 -8.23
C HIS A 363 -4.36 -17.11 -6.74
N LEU A 364 -5.63 -17.42 -6.37
CA LEU A 364 -6.00 -17.57 -4.97
C LEU A 364 -5.24 -18.71 -4.29
N LYS A 365 -5.15 -19.87 -4.97
CA LYS A 365 -4.44 -21.03 -4.44
C LYS A 365 -2.94 -20.78 -4.29
N ASP A 366 -2.33 -20.15 -5.30
CA ASP A 366 -0.91 -19.81 -5.31
C ASP A 366 -0.57 -18.86 -4.14
N GLY A 367 -1.41 -17.83 -3.92
CA GLY A 367 -1.25 -16.90 -2.81
C GLY A 367 -1.38 -17.57 -1.44
N ILE A 368 -2.37 -18.44 -1.25
CA ILE A 368 -2.53 -19.21 0.00
C ILE A 368 -1.32 -20.13 0.22
N THR A 369 -0.83 -20.79 -0.82
CA THR A 369 0.31 -21.70 -0.75
C THR A 369 1.58 -20.97 -0.37
N GLN A 370 1.90 -19.87 -1.06
CA GLN A 370 3.06 -19.05 -0.77
C GLN A 370 3.03 -18.53 0.67
N LYS A 371 1.86 -18.09 1.13
CA LYS A 371 1.73 -17.60 2.50
C LYS A 371 1.95 -18.67 3.55
N LYS A 372 1.47 -19.89 3.32
CA LYS A 372 1.75 -21.04 4.19
C LYS A 372 3.25 -21.32 4.27
N GLU A 373 3.93 -21.32 3.14
CA GLU A 373 5.38 -21.56 3.07
C GLU A 373 6.17 -20.49 3.84
N GLU A 374 5.83 -19.20 3.67
CA GLU A 374 6.44 -18.10 4.42
C GLU A 374 6.29 -18.27 5.95
N LEU A 375 5.09 -18.62 6.40
CA LEU A 375 4.81 -18.79 7.82
C LEU A 375 5.52 -20.02 8.40
N HIS A 376 5.59 -21.13 7.65
CA HIS A 376 6.34 -22.32 8.07
C HIS A 376 7.84 -22.03 8.21
N GLN A 377 8.43 -21.26 7.29
CA GLN A 377 9.84 -20.89 7.36
C GLN A 377 10.18 -20.02 8.57
N THR A 378 9.23 -19.18 9.01
CA THR A 378 9.41 -18.33 10.20
C THR A 378 9.06 -19.03 11.52
N GLY A 379 8.57 -20.27 11.49
CA GLY A 379 8.13 -21.02 12.67
C GLY A 379 6.87 -20.44 13.33
N THR A 380 6.12 -19.62 12.56
CA THR A 380 4.87 -19.01 13.04
C THR A 380 3.69 -19.92 12.75
N GLU A 381 2.70 -19.99 13.65
CA GLU A 381 1.46 -20.71 13.35
C GLU A 381 0.76 -20.08 12.13
N PRO A 382 0.28 -20.90 11.19
CA PRO A 382 -0.32 -20.42 9.94
C PRO A 382 -1.76 -19.91 10.13
N LYS A 383 -1.93 -18.86 10.96
CA LYS A 383 -3.22 -18.15 11.13
C LYS A 383 -3.43 -17.13 10.05
N ILE A 384 -4.69 -16.93 9.66
CA ILE A 384 -5.07 -15.88 8.71
C ILE A 384 -5.09 -14.54 9.47
N GLU A 385 -4.19 -13.66 9.12
CA GLU A 385 -4.05 -12.32 9.71
C GLU A 385 -4.41 -11.20 8.74
N GLU A 386 -4.67 -11.56 7.48
CA GLU A 386 -4.94 -10.62 6.40
C GLU A 386 -6.08 -11.10 5.49
N THR A 387 -6.69 -10.19 4.75
CA THR A 387 -7.77 -10.52 3.81
C THR A 387 -7.26 -11.43 2.67
N LEU A 388 -8.07 -12.39 2.27
CA LEU A 388 -7.79 -13.24 1.11
C LEU A 388 -8.19 -12.57 -0.22
N PHE A 389 -8.94 -11.48 -0.17
CA PHE A 389 -9.42 -10.74 -1.34
C PHE A 389 -8.30 -10.33 -2.30
N PHE A 390 -7.17 -9.91 -1.78
CA PHE A 390 -6.07 -9.43 -2.62
C PHE A 390 -5.20 -10.54 -3.23
N TYR A 391 -5.29 -11.77 -2.77
CA TYR A 391 -4.44 -12.85 -3.30
C TYR A 391 -4.65 -13.07 -4.80
N PRO A 392 -5.88 -13.23 -5.31
CA PRO A 392 -6.09 -13.32 -6.75
C PRO A 392 -5.64 -12.05 -7.49
N LEU A 393 -5.81 -10.88 -6.90
CA LEU A 393 -5.49 -9.60 -7.53
C LEU A 393 -3.99 -9.38 -7.69
N VAL A 394 -3.17 -9.87 -6.77
CA VAL A 394 -1.69 -9.90 -6.95
C VAL A 394 -1.33 -10.74 -8.17
N GLY A 395 -1.92 -11.93 -8.30
CA GLY A 395 -1.69 -12.79 -9.46
C GLY A 395 -2.13 -12.14 -10.78
N ILE A 396 -3.31 -11.50 -10.78
CA ILE A 396 -3.83 -10.77 -11.95
C ILE A 396 -2.90 -9.61 -12.34
N LEU A 397 -2.45 -8.79 -11.37
CA LEU A 397 -1.51 -7.69 -11.62
C LEU A 397 -0.21 -8.18 -12.24
N ASN A 398 0.36 -9.26 -11.71
CA ASN A 398 1.59 -9.85 -12.25
C ASN A 398 1.38 -10.40 -13.67
N GLN A 399 0.29 -11.13 -13.91
CA GLN A 399 -0.04 -11.62 -15.23
C GLN A 399 -0.25 -10.47 -16.23
N MET A 400 -0.98 -9.44 -15.82
CA MET A 400 -1.21 -8.25 -16.63
C MET A 400 0.09 -7.52 -16.95
N ALA A 401 0.98 -7.34 -15.97
CA ALA A 401 2.29 -6.74 -16.16
C ALA A 401 3.13 -7.53 -17.18
N GLN A 402 3.12 -8.87 -17.09
CA GLN A 402 3.83 -9.71 -18.07
C GLN A 402 3.27 -9.60 -19.47
N GLU A 403 1.95 -9.64 -19.63
CA GLU A 403 1.31 -9.60 -20.95
C GLU A 403 1.44 -8.22 -21.63
N LEU A 404 1.43 -7.14 -20.86
CA LEU A 404 1.57 -5.78 -21.39
C LEU A 404 2.98 -5.48 -21.91
N TYR A 405 4.01 -6.21 -21.44
CA TYR A 405 5.42 -5.97 -21.78
C TYR A 405 6.08 -7.13 -22.56
N LYS A 406 5.30 -8.05 -23.10
CA LYS A 406 5.75 -9.03 -24.10
C LYS A 406 5.93 -8.35 -25.46
#